data_5cf6ba5c63e12fe435b2ac917a4068f3
#
_entry.id   5cf6ba5c63e12fe435b2ac917a4068f3
#
_cell.length_a   1.000
_cell.length_b   1.000
_cell.length_c   1.000
_cell.angle_alpha   90.00
_cell.angle_beta   90.00
_cell.angle_gamma   90.00
#
_symmetry.space_group_name_H-M   'P 1'
#
loop_
_entity.id
_entity.type
_entity.pdbx_description
1 polymer ?
#
loop_
_entity_poly.entity_id
_entity_poly.type
_entity_poly.pdbx_seq_one_letter_code
_entity_poly.pdbx_strand_id
1 'polypeptide(L)'
;MDTRKLFALLTVTFVVLAGTAVYAQHKAGQYEPGNAGKIIRLLPRNSSTDAAYDVGPFLSYRPALAPGEGSREVDVYCSTCHSPIYITMQPPLSADTWAAEVAKMQKTYGADIPDEITKKIILYLGSHYTPETRKR
;
A
#
# COMPACT_ATOMS: atom_id res chain seq x y z
N MET A 1 18.71 -3.67 62.23
CA MET A 1 17.74 -3.89 61.14
C MET A 1 17.92 -5.32 60.68
N ASP A 2 16.87 -6.11 60.70
CA ASP A 2 16.90 -7.53 60.39
C ASP A 2 17.32 -7.74 58.94
N THR A 3 18.37 -8.55 58.69
CA THR A 3 18.91 -8.81 57.35
C THR A 3 17.85 -9.29 56.37
N ARG A 4 16.86 -10.04 56.83
CA ARG A 4 15.73 -10.49 56.03
C ARG A 4 14.85 -9.33 55.53
N LYS A 5 14.63 -8.31 56.33
CA LYS A 5 13.87 -7.12 55.96
C LYS A 5 14.64 -6.25 54.98
N LEU A 6 15.96 -6.18 55.11
CA LEU A 6 16.83 -5.46 54.17
C LEU A 6 16.81 -6.13 52.79
N PHE A 7 16.93 -7.45 52.74
CA PHE A 7 16.87 -8.20 51.47
C PHE A 7 15.49 -8.05 50.80
N ALA A 8 14.40 -8.12 51.56
CA ALA A 8 13.06 -7.94 51.01
C ALA A 8 12.89 -6.51 50.45
N LEU A 9 13.40 -5.50 51.11
CA LEU A 9 13.32 -4.11 50.64
C LEU A 9 14.15 -3.92 49.33
N LEU A 10 15.35 -4.49 49.25
CA LEU A 10 16.19 -4.40 48.06
C LEU A 10 15.58 -5.11 46.85
N THR A 11 14.94 -6.28 47.08
CA THR A 11 14.26 -7.00 45.99
C THR A 11 13.04 -6.25 45.44
N VAL A 12 12.25 -5.66 46.34
CA VAL A 12 11.07 -4.86 45.92
C VAL A 12 11.51 -3.61 45.16
N THR A 13 12.55 -2.91 45.61
CA THR A 13 13.05 -1.71 44.90
C THR A 13 13.61 -2.08 43.55
N PHE A 14 14.31 -3.19 43.42
CA PHE A 14 14.86 -3.66 42.12
C PHE A 14 13.75 -4.02 41.15
N VAL A 15 12.69 -4.73 41.59
CA VAL A 15 11.55 -5.09 40.72
C VAL A 15 10.78 -3.84 40.27
N VAL A 16 10.61 -2.86 41.14
CA VAL A 16 9.92 -1.59 40.78
C VAL A 16 10.76 -0.81 39.74
N LEU A 17 12.07 -0.68 39.96
CA LEU A 17 12.97 0.03 39.02
C LEU A 17 13.06 -0.70 37.66
N ALA A 18 13.15 -2.02 37.66
CA ALA A 18 13.15 -2.79 36.41
C ALA A 18 11.81 -2.68 35.66
N GLY A 19 10.70 -2.72 36.39
CA GLY A 19 9.35 -2.54 35.84
C GLY A 19 9.15 -1.15 35.20
N THR A 20 9.65 -0.09 35.85
CA THR A 20 9.55 1.27 35.30
C THR A 20 10.41 1.46 34.06
N ALA A 21 11.62 0.85 34.02
CA ALA A 21 12.48 0.90 32.84
C ALA A 21 11.86 0.19 31.63
N VAL A 22 11.29 -1.01 31.83
CA VAL A 22 10.59 -1.74 30.78
C VAL A 22 9.34 -0.99 30.29
N TYR A 23 8.58 -0.40 31.21
CA TYR A 23 7.42 0.40 30.86
C TYR A 23 7.78 1.65 30.07
N ALA A 24 8.87 2.34 30.41
CA ALA A 24 9.36 3.50 29.69
C ALA A 24 9.83 3.14 28.26
N GLN A 25 10.50 2.00 28.11
CA GLN A 25 10.91 1.51 26.78
C GLN A 25 9.71 1.11 25.91
N HIS A 26 8.67 0.52 26.53
CA HIS A 26 7.46 0.14 25.80
C HIS A 26 6.68 1.36 25.32
N LYS A 27 6.66 2.45 26.10
CA LYS A 27 6.02 3.72 25.68
C LYS A 27 6.78 4.45 24.58
N ALA A 28 8.09 4.30 24.49
CA ALA A 28 8.91 4.99 23.48
C ALA A 28 8.57 4.59 22.04
N GLY A 29 7.92 3.42 21.84
CA GLY A 29 7.45 2.94 20.52
C GLY A 29 5.94 3.07 20.30
N GLN A 30 5.18 3.64 21.25
CA GLN A 30 3.75 3.73 21.11
C GLN A 30 3.33 4.89 20.19
N TYR A 31 2.47 4.56 19.22
CA TYR A 31 1.81 5.53 18.34
C TYR A 31 1.02 6.56 19.19
N GLU A 32 1.39 7.83 19.08
CA GLU A 32 0.63 8.93 19.64
C GLU A 32 -0.32 9.51 18.58
N PRO A 33 -1.65 9.45 18.80
CA PRO A 33 -2.63 9.95 17.82
C PRO A 33 -2.42 11.43 17.45
N GLY A 34 -1.86 12.23 18.33
CA GLY A 34 -1.55 13.65 18.11
C GLY A 34 -0.39 13.89 17.11
N ASN A 35 0.38 12.85 16.79
CA ASN A 35 1.46 12.91 15.81
C ASN A 35 1.08 12.34 14.45
N ALA A 36 -0.14 11.82 14.30
CA ALA A 36 -0.67 11.39 13.02
C ALA A 36 -0.73 12.59 12.06
N GLY A 37 0.00 12.51 10.98
CA GLY A 37 0.08 13.57 9.99
C GLY A 37 1.21 14.59 10.17
N LYS A 38 1.99 14.54 11.26
CA LYS A 38 3.29 15.22 11.27
C LYS A 38 4.27 14.44 10.42
N ILE A 39 4.51 14.94 9.23
CA ILE A 39 5.63 14.48 8.41
C ILE A 39 6.90 14.84 9.18
N ILE A 40 7.47 13.87 9.90
CA ILE A 40 8.81 14.02 10.44
C ILE A 40 9.72 14.08 9.22
N ARG A 41 10.21 15.27 8.90
CA ARG A 41 11.25 15.42 7.89
C ARG A 41 12.48 14.71 8.40
N LEU A 42 12.65 13.45 8.02
CA LEU A 42 13.87 12.68 8.24
C LEU A 42 15.01 13.12 7.29
N LEU A 43 14.81 14.19 6.57
CA LEU A 43 15.87 14.75 5.74
C LEU A 43 16.91 15.41 6.68
N PRO A 44 18.20 15.08 6.55
CA PRO A 44 19.24 15.80 7.24
C PRO A 44 19.09 17.26 6.84
N ARG A 45 18.81 18.11 7.81
CA ARG A 45 18.78 19.54 7.62
C ARG A 45 20.23 19.98 7.39
N ASN A 46 20.68 19.95 6.16
CA ASN A 46 21.82 20.75 5.78
C ASN A 46 21.37 22.22 5.91
N SER A 47 21.73 22.80 7.03
CA SER A 47 21.36 24.15 7.45
C SER A 47 21.99 25.27 6.61
N SER A 48 22.59 24.96 5.48
CA SER A 48 23.37 25.93 4.72
C SER A 48 22.81 26.30 3.35
N THR A 49 21.68 25.73 2.93
CA THR A 49 21.05 26.17 1.68
C THR A 49 19.54 26.10 1.78
N ASP A 50 18.87 27.19 1.42
CA ASP A 50 17.49 27.24 0.99
C ASP A 50 17.30 26.43 -0.30
N ALA A 51 17.82 25.24 -0.35
CA ALA A 51 17.60 24.32 -1.44
C ALA A 51 16.16 23.80 -1.30
N ALA A 52 15.21 24.54 -1.86
CA ALA A 52 13.97 23.96 -2.30
C ALA A 52 14.39 22.80 -3.23
N TYR A 53 14.19 21.58 -2.80
CA TYR A 53 14.29 20.42 -3.69
C TYR A 53 13.17 20.57 -4.71
N ASP A 54 13.51 21.10 -5.87
CA ASP A 54 12.63 21.03 -7.03
C ASP A 54 12.68 19.58 -7.52
N VAL A 55 11.70 18.80 -7.12
CA VAL A 55 11.53 17.41 -7.60
C VAL A 55 11.08 17.37 -9.06
N GLY A 56 11.01 18.50 -9.71
CA GLY A 56 10.48 18.62 -11.06
C GLY A 56 8.98 18.30 -11.14
N PRO A 57 8.40 18.36 -12.33
CA PRO A 57 7.01 17.95 -12.51
C PRO A 57 6.88 16.48 -12.18
N PHE A 58 6.00 16.13 -11.27
CA PHE A 58 5.66 14.77 -10.93
C PHE A 58 5.14 14.10 -12.20
N LEU A 59 5.98 13.27 -12.83
CA LEU A 59 5.56 12.50 -13.99
C LEU A 59 4.57 11.46 -13.49
N SER A 60 3.29 11.78 -13.53
CA SER A 60 2.22 10.81 -13.33
C SER A 60 2.27 9.85 -14.51
N TYR A 61 3.00 8.76 -14.34
CA TYR A 61 3.03 7.68 -15.31
C TYR A 61 1.69 6.93 -15.26
N ARG A 62 0.77 7.31 -16.15
CA ARG A 62 -0.38 6.47 -16.48
C ARG A 62 0.05 5.57 -17.63
N PRO A 63 0.15 4.25 -17.42
CA PRO A 63 0.41 3.34 -18.52
C PRO A 63 -0.75 3.46 -19.52
N ALA A 64 -0.43 3.74 -20.77
CA ALA A 64 -1.43 3.77 -21.81
C ALA A 64 -1.96 2.34 -22.02
N LEU A 65 -3.25 2.16 -21.86
CA LEU A 65 -3.94 0.95 -22.27
C LEU A 65 -3.92 0.85 -23.80
N ALA A 66 -3.89 -0.37 -24.34
CA ALA A 66 -4.00 -0.58 -25.76
C ALA A 66 -5.31 0.06 -26.30
N PRO A 67 -5.25 0.82 -27.40
CA PRO A 67 -6.46 1.41 -27.96
C PRO A 67 -7.42 0.33 -28.47
N GLY A 68 -8.69 0.45 -28.16
CA GLY A 68 -9.70 -0.53 -28.58
C GLY A 68 -11.02 -0.37 -27.82
N GLU A 69 -12.03 -1.08 -28.29
CA GLU A 69 -13.31 -1.15 -27.60
C GLU A 69 -13.12 -1.79 -26.20
N GLY A 70 -13.66 -1.19 -25.17
CA GLY A 70 -13.49 -1.63 -23.78
C GLY A 70 -12.34 -0.95 -23.01
N SER A 71 -11.43 -0.26 -23.69
CA SER A 71 -10.28 0.41 -23.03
C SER A 71 -10.74 1.49 -22.04
N ARG A 72 -11.80 2.24 -22.39
CA ARG A 72 -12.39 3.26 -21.52
C ARG A 72 -13.05 2.65 -20.30
N GLU A 73 -13.77 1.56 -20.48
CA GLU A 73 -14.40 0.83 -19.40
C GLU A 73 -13.36 0.28 -18.43
N VAL A 74 -12.27 -0.28 -18.92
CA VAL A 74 -11.13 -0.71 -18.07
C VAL A 74 -10.53 0.48 -17.35
N ASP A 75 -10.26 1.59 -18.01
CA ASP A 75 -9.70 2.78 -17.36
C ASP A 75 -10.62 3.30 -16.24
N VAL A 76 -11.91 3.41 -16.50
CA VAL A 76 -12.88 3.93 -15.53
C VAL A 76 -13.07 2.98 -14.35
N TYR A 77 -13.40 1.71 -14.60
CA TYR A 77 -13.80 0.79 -13.53
C TYR A 77 -12.62 0.20 -12.77
N CYS A 78 -11.50 -0.08 -13.43
CA CYS A 78 -10.32 -0.60 -12.75
C CYS A 78 -9.57 0.49 -11.97
N SER A 79 -9.57 1.75 -12.45
CA SER A 79 -8.91 2.87 -11.77
C SER A 79 -9.59 3.31 -10.48
N THR A 80 -10.78 2.79 -10.18
CA THR A 80 -11.50 3.11 -8.95
C THR A 80 -10.75 2.66 -7.70
N CYS A 81 -10.06 1.52 -7.77
CA CYS A 81 -9.39 0.92 -6.62
C CYS A 81 -7.85 0.90 -6.77
N HIS A 82 -7.33 0.75 -7.98
CA HIS A 82 -5.90 0.67 -8.24
C HIS A 82 -5.55 1.11 -9.66
N SER A 83 -4.28 1.40 -9.92
CA SER A 83 -3.83 1.81 -11.25
C SER A 83 -3.93 0.66 -12.26
N PRO A 84 -4.32 0.94 -13.53
CA PRO A 84 -4.28 -0.02 -14.63
C PRO A 84 -2.89 -0.60 -14.93
N ILE A 85 -1.84 -0.10 -14.28
CA ILE A 85 -0.48 -0.64 -14.35
C ILE A 85 -0.44 -2.15 -14.05
N TYR A 86 -1.33 -2.63 -13.19
CA TYR A 86 -1.44 -4.07 -12.90
C TYR A 86 -1.76 -4.91 -14.14
N ILE A 87 -2.46 -4.33 -15.12
CA ILE A 87 -2.74 -5.00 -16.39
C ILE A 87 -1.51 -5.02 -17.27
N THR A 88 -0.78 -3.89 -17.33
CA THR A 88 0.33 -3.70 -18.27
C THR A 88 1.65 -4.28 -17.76
N MET A 89 1.84 -4.42 -16.46
CA MET A 89 3.09 -4.86 -15.84
C MET A 89 3.14 -6.35 -15.50
N GLN A 90 1.99 -7.00 -15.28
CA GLN A 90 1.98 -8.43 -14.98
C GLN A 90 2.24 -9.27 -16.23
N PRO A 91 2.65 -10.54 -16.09
CA PRO A 91 2.76 -11.47 -17.21
C PRO A 91 1.42 -11.58 -17.96
N PRO A 92 1.43 -11.78 -19.28
CA PRO A 92 0.20 -11.98 -20.04
C PRO A 92 -0.56 -13.20 -19.52
N LEU A 93 -1.87 -13.02 -19.28
CA LEU A 93 -2.76 -14.07 -18.80
C LEU A 93 -3.63 -14.58 -19.93
N SER A 94 -4.07 -15.84 -19.86
CA SER A 94 -5.06 -16.36 -20.82
C SER A 94 -6.39 -15.61 -20.69
N ALA A 95 -7.22 -15.64 -21.71
CA ALA A 95 -8.53 -15.01 -21.71
C ALA A 95 -9.40 -15.50 -20.55
N ASP A 96 -9.39 -16.80 -20.26
CA ASP A 96 -10.12 -17.38 -19.14
C ASP A 96 -9.60 -16.90 -17.79
N THR A 97 -8.29 -16.73 -17.66
CA THR A 97 -7.67 -16.20 -16.44
C THR A 97 -8.06 -14.73 -16.25
N TRP A 98 -8.11 -13.94 -17.33
CA TRP A 98 -8.62 -12.57 -17.26
C TRP A 98 -10.06 -12.51 -16.81
N ALA A 99 -10.94 -13.40 -17.32
CA ALA A 99 -12.33 -13.48 -16.88
C ALA A 99 -12.41 -13.83 -15.39
N ALA A 100 -11.58 -14.76 -14.92
CA ALA A 100 -11.52 -15.14 -13.51
C ALA A 100 -11.03 -13.99 -12.61
N GLU A 101 -10.04 -13.21 -13.04
CA GLU A 101 -9.55 -12.04 -12.30
C GLU A 101 -10.61 -10.94 -12.21
N VAL A 102 -11.33 -10.64 -13.29
CA VAL A 102 -12.45 -9.68 -13.25
C VAL A 102 -13.56 -10.16 -12.31
N ALA A 103 -13.92 -11.43 -12.36
CA ALA A 103 -14.90 -12.01 -11.46
C ALA A 103 -14.46 -11.95 -9.99
N LYS A 104 -13.17 -12.13 -9.72
CA LYS A 104 -12.57 -11.98 -8.39
C LYS A 104 -12.64 -10.54 -7.88
N MET A 105 -12.39 -9.52 -8.74
CA MET A 105 -12.57 -8.12 -8.36
C MET A 105 -14.01 -7.84 -7.90
N GLN A 106 -15.00 -8.37 -8.61
CA GLN A 106 -16.41 -8.20 -8.25
C GLN A 106 -16.81 -8.97 -6.99
N LYS A 107 -16.50 -10.28 -6.94
CA LYS A 107 -17.01 -11.17 -5.88
C LYS A 107 -16.24 -11.09 -4.58
N THR A 108 -14.92 -10.90 -4.64
CA THR A 108 -14.04 -10.92 -3.47
C THR A 108 -13.75 -9.52 -2.96
N TYR A 109 -13.54 -8.57 -3.87
CA TYR A 109 -13.14 -7.20 -3.52
C TYR A 109 -14.29 -6.18 -3.63
N GLY A 110 -15.47 -6.62 -4.08
CA GLY A 110 -16.68 -5.78 -4.09
C GLY A 110 -16.69 -4.70 -5.18
N ALA A 111 -15.96 -4.89 -6.30
CA ALA A 111 -16.00 -3.96 -7.40
C ALA A 111 -17.40 -3.92 -8.02
N ASP A 112 -18.03 -2.75 -8.00
CA ASP A 112 -19.37 -2.53 -8.57
C ASP A 112 -19.26 -2.26 -10.07
N ILE A 113 -19.24 -3.34 -10.86
CA ILE A 113 -19.14 -3.28 -12.31
C ILE A 113 -20.40 -3.92 -12.89
N PRO A 114 -21.23 -3.18 -13.65
CA PRO A 114 -22.42 -3.73 -14.30
C PRO A 114 -22.08 -4.89 -15.25
N ASP A 115 -22.96 -5.89 -15.35
CA ASP A 115 -22.71 -7.11 -16.14
C ASP A 115 -22.34 -6.84 -17.60
N GLU A 116 -22.99 -5.86 -18.24
CA GLU A 116 -22.69 -5.50 -19.63
C GLU A 116 -21.30 -4.87 -19.78
N ILE A 117 -20.86 -4.12 -18.78
CA ILE A 117 -19.52 -3.54 -18.75
C ILE A 117 -18.48 -4.63 -18.45
N THR A 118 -18.81 -5.55 -17.54
CA THR A 118 -17.95 -6.71 -17.23
C THR A 118 -17.62 -7.52 -18.47
N LYS A 119 -18.61 -7.79 -19.32
CA LYS A 119 -18.39 -8.50 -20.61
C LYS A 119 -17.44 -7.73 -21.52
N LYS A 120 -17.59 -6.41 -21.66
CA LYS A 120 -16.71 -5.57 -22.47
C LYS A 120 -15.28 -5.58 -21.93
N ILE A 121 -15.10 -5.46 -20.62
CA ILE A 121 -13.78 -5.51 -19.96
C ILE A 121 -13.11 -6.86 -20.23
N ILE A 122 -13.81 -7.98 -20.05
CA ILE A 122 -13.26 -9.32 -20.29
C ILE A 122 -12.85 -9.49 -21.75
N LEU A 123 -13.69 -9.08 -22.70
CA LEU A 123 -13.37 -9.14 -24.13
C LEU A 123 -12.17 -8.30 -24.47
N TYR A 124 -12.07 -7.08 -23.94
CA TYR A 124 -10.93 -6.20 -24.15
C TYR A 124 -9.63 -6.80 -23.60
N LEU A 125 -9.62 -7.30 -22.37
CA LEU A 125 -8.45 -7.91 -21.77
C LEU A 125 -8.01 -9.17 -22.54
N GLY A 126 -8.95 -10.00 -22.94
CA GLY A 126 -8.71 -11.19 -23.74
C GLY A 126 -8.16 -10.89 -25.13
N SER A 127 -8.54 -9.75 -25.74
CA SER A 127 -8.09 -9.36 -27.07
C SER A 127 -6.75 -8.62 -27.11
N HIS A 128 -6.30 -8.03 -25.98
CA HIS A 128 -5.11 -7.18 -25.97
C HIS A 128 -3.99 -7.64 -25.02
N TYR A 129 -4.31 -8.45 -24.01
CA TYR A 129 -3.36 -8.76 -22.93
C TYR A 129 -3.16 -10.25 -22.67
N THR A 130 -3.36 -11.08 -23.69
CA THR A 130 -3.02 -12.51 -23.65
C THR A 130 -1.61 -12.76 -24.17
N PRO A 131 -1.03 -13.96 -23.95
CA PRO A 131 0.27 -14.33 -24.49
C PRO A 131 0.36 -14.17 -26.02
N GLU A 132 -0.74 -14.36 -26.73
CA GLU A 132 -0.83 -14.31 -28.18
C GLU A 132 -0.96 -12.87 -28.71
N THR A 133 -1.62 -11.99 -27.96
CA THR A 133 -1.99 -10.64 -28.43
C THR A 133 -1.07 -9.55 -27.90
N ARG A 134 -0.48 -9.73 -26.74
CA ARG A 134 0.44 -8.77 -26.15
C ARG A 134 1.81 -8.87 -26.79
N LYS A 135 2.08 -8.03 -27.78
CA LYS A 135 3.42 -7.86 -28.36
C LYS A 135 4.29 -7.08 -27.34
N ARG A 136 5.43 -7.64 -26.99
CA ARG A 136 6.49 -6.97 -26.21
C ARG A 136 7.28 -6.04 -27.10
#